data_f90f60146b60d6ccfe246f795eb6e18d
#
_entry.id   f90f60146b60d6ccfe246f795eb6e18d
#
_cell.length_a   1.000
_cell.length_b   1.000
_cell.length_c   1.000
_cell.angle_alpha   90.00
_cell.angle_beta   90.00
_cell.angle_gamma   90.00
#
_symmetry.space_group_name_H-M   'P 1'
#
loop_
_entity.id
_entity.type
_entity.pdbx_description
1 polymer ?
#
loop_
_entity_poly.entity_id
_entity_poly.type
_entity_poly.pdbx_seq_one_letter_code
_entity_poly.pdbx_strand_id
1 'polypeptide(L)'
;SLKIKAWDVFNNSSEQTITFEVKPSEKLALSHVLNYPNPFTTHTSFQFEHNYPNEDLQVQINIRTVSGKLVKTINQLVNSVGTRVNDIFWDGKDDFGEKLARGIYVYELKVRSTISNQTIQKIEKLVLL
;
A
#
# COMPACT_ATOMS: atom_id res chain seq x y z
N SER A 1 -9.39 -36.46 5.08
CA SER A 1 -9.45 -36.62 4.30
C SER A 1 -9.74 -36.70 5.05
N LEU A 2 -9.43 -36.20 4.85
CA LEU A 2 -9.37 -36.43 4.33
C LEU A 2 -9.74 -36.28 4.79
N LYS A 3 -9.26 -35.70 4.41
CA LYS A 3 -9.22 -35.81 3.86
C LYS A 3 -9.45 -35.58 3.90
N ILE A 4 -9.30 -35.79 4.29
CA ILE A 4 -9.25 -35.77 3.56
C ILE A 4 -9.52 -35.52 3.69
N LYS A 5 -9.23 -35.10 3.37
CA LYS A 5 -9.19 -35.08 2.74
C LYS A 5 -9.35 -34.67 2.72
N ALA A 6 -8.88 -34.65 2.93
CA ALA A 6 -8.92 -34.41 2.17
C ALA A 6 -9.09 -34.19 2.32
N TRP A 7 -9.22 -34.31 2.67
CA TRP A 7 -9.15 -34.33 2.10
C TRP A 7 -9.34 -34.01 2.10
N ASP A 8 -8.89 -33.82 2.16
CA ASP A 8 -8.70 -33.93 1.47
C ASP A 8 -8.77 -33.78 1.38
N VAL A 9 -8.39 -33.91 1.41
CA VAL A 9 -8.35 -33.96 0.67
C VAL A 9 -8.25 -33.86 0.86
N PHE A 10 -8.35 -34.10 1.13
CA PHE A 10 -8.01 -34.29 0.71
C PHE A 10 -7.90 -34.03 0.79
N ASN A 11 -7.66 -34.02 0.96
CA ASN A 11 -7.33 -34.19 0.48
C ASN A 11 -7.12 -34.06 0.46
N ASN A 12 -6.79 -34.01 0.58
CA ASN A 12 -6.41 -34.13 -0.01
C ASN A 12 -6.07 -34.01 -0.04
N SER A 13 -5.37 -33.81 -0.03
CA SER A 13 -5.04 -33.83 -0.62
C SER A 13 -4.54 -33.68 -0.48
N SER A 14 -3.93 -33.58 -0.34
CA SER A 14 -3.57 -33.41 -0.76
C SER A 14 -3.07 -33.16 -0.41
N GLU A 15 -2.40 -32.96 -0.32
CA GLU A 15 -2.09 -32.60 -0.52
C GLU A 15 -1.57 -32.15 -0.21
N GLN A 16 -0.85 -32.15 0.08
CA GLN A 16 -0.54 -31.65 -0.10
C GLN A 16 0.07 -31.17 0.21
N THR A 17 0.66 -31.07 0.47
CA THR A 17 0.99 -30.39 0.35
C THR A 17 1.54 -29.88 0.79
N ILE A 18 1.89 -29.66 1.02
CA ILE A 18 2.15 -28.91 0.99
C ILE A 18 2.74 -28.34 1.45
N THR A 19 2.98 -27.99 1.59
CA THR A 19 3.21 -27.25 1.63
C THR A 19 3.60 -26.67 2.05
N PHE A 20 3.81 -26.26 2.27
CA PHE A 20 3.71 -25.51 2.26
C PHE A 20 3.85 -24.76 2.82
N GLU A 21 3.95 -24.37 2.86
CA GLU A 21 3.75 -23.58 3.02
C GLU A 21 3.43 -22.76 3.34
N VAL A 22 3.63 -22.84 3.73
CA VAL A 22 3.05 -22.09 4.06
C VAL A 22 2.72 -20.98 3.95
N LYS A 23 2.04 -20.94 3.47
CA LYS A 23 1.48 -19.68 3.12
C LYS A 23 0.70 -19.11 4.28
N PRO A 24 1.08 -17.96 4.77
CA PRO A 24 0.30 -17.38 5.86
C PRO A 24 -1.11 -17.10 5.38
N SER A 25 -2.06 -17.35 6.23
CA SER A 25 -3.45 -17.01 5.95
C SER A 25 -3.71 -15.52 6.12
N GLU A 26 -2.73 -14.75 6.58
CA GLU A 26 -2.87 -13.32 6.79
C GLU A 26 -3.01 -12.57 5.48
N LYS A 27 -3.97 -11.70 5.44
CA LYS A 27 -4.12 -10.79 4.31
C LYS A 27 -3.18 -9.61 4.45
N LEU A 28 -2.85 -9.01 3.32
CA LEU A 28 -2.08 -7.78 3.33
C LEU A 28 -2.82 -6.73 4.16
N ALA A 29 -2.13 -6.13 5.11
CA ALA A 29 -2.70 -5.11 5.99
C ALA A 29 -1.76 -3.93 6.07
N LEU A 30 -2.35 -2.74 6.23
CA LEU A 30 -1.61 -1.50 6.39
C LEU A 30 -1.95 -0.87 7.74
N SER A 31 -0.95 -0.23 8.34
CA SER A 31 -1.12 0.53 9.57
C SER A 31 -0.21 1.74 9.54
N HIS A 32 -0.49 2.70 10.42
CA HIS A 32 0.32 3.92 10.56
C HIS A 32 0.51 4.64 9.23
N VAL A 33 -0.57 4.74 8.44
CA VAL A 33 -0.54 5.48 7.18
C VAL A 33 -0.58 6.95 7.49
N LEU A 34 0.47 7.67 7.07
CA LEU A 34 0.56 9.11 7.28
C LEU A 34 1.51 9.74 6.28
N ASN A 35 1.49 11.05 6.22
CA ASN A 35 2.52 11.81 5.53
C ASN A 35 3.19 12.73 6.54
N TYR A 36 4.50 12.90 6.41
CA TYR A 36 5.26 13.72 7.34
C TYR A 36 6.26 14.58 6.56
N PRO A 37 6.34 15.89 6.82
CA PRO A 37 5.50 16.66 7.71
C PRO A 37 4.07 16.84 7.20
N ASN A 38 3.14 17.06 8.10
CA ASN A 38 1.75 17.33 7.80
C ASN A 38 1.19 18.24 8.90
N PRO A 39 0.92 19.52 8.67
CA PRO A 39 0.96 20.20 7.36
C PRO A 39 2.37 20.38 6.82
N PHE A 40 2.47 20.56 5.51
CA PHE A 40 3.77 20.81 4.88
C PHE A 40 3.69 22.00 3.91
N THR A 41 4.86 22.57 3.58
CA THR A 41 4.94 23.72 2.68
C THR A 41 5.68 23.40 1.39
N THR A 42 6.78 22.67 1.47
CA THR A 42 7.63 22.40 0.30
C THR A 42 7.61 20.94 -0.13
N HIS A 43 7.52 20.03 0.83
CA HIS A 43 7.54 18.61 0.52
C HIS A 43 7.02 17.81 1.72
N THR A 44 6.64 16.60 1.43
CA THR A 44 6.25 15.62 2.46
C THR A 44 6.68 14.24 1.99
N SER A 45 6.71 13.29 2.90
CA SER A 45 6.96 11.88 2.58
C SER A 45 5.81 11.04 3.08
N PHE A 46 5.32 10.15 2.24
CA PHE A 46 4.27 9.21 2.62
C PHE A 46 4.89 8.01 3.32
N GLN A 47 4.28 7.58 4.40
CA GLN A 47 4.78 6.51 5.25
C GLN A 47 3.66 5.55 5.58
N PHE A 48 4.01 4.29 5.72
CA PHE A 48 3.07 3.28 6.18
C PHE A 48 3.83 2.07 6.67
N GLU A 49 3.13 1.19 7.40
CA GLU A 49 3.63 -0.11 7.80
C GLU A 49 2.76 -1.19 7.16
N HIS A 50 3.40 -2.30 6.83
CA HIS A 50 2.71 -3.43 6.21
C HIS A 50 3.18 -4.72 6.86
N ASN A 51 2.49 -5.80 6.56
CA ASN A 51 2.79 -7.11 7.17
C ASN A 51 3.39 -8.11 6.18
N TYR A 52 3.95 -7.63 5.06
CA TYR A 52 4.58 -8.49 4.05
C TYR A 52 6.05 -8.11 3.89
N PRO A 53 6.90 -8.42 4.89
CA PRO A 53 8.32 -8.08 4.79
C PRO A 53 9.00 -8.89 3.69
N ASN A 54 10.07 -8.32 3.13
CA ASN A 54 10.89 -8.96 2.12
C ASN A 54 10.15 -9.25 0.80
N GLU A 55 9.10 -8.48 0.52
CA GLU A 55 8.38 -8.56 -0.75
C GLU A 55 8.47 -7.25 -1.49
N ASP A 56 8.39 -7.35 -2.81
CA ASP A 56 8.20 -6.17 -3.64
C ASP A 56 6.73 -5.78 -3.59
N LEU A 57 6.47 -4.53 -3.25
CA LEU A 57 5.13 -4.00 -3.18
C LEU A 57 4.97 -2.88 -4.20
N GLN A 58 3.91 -2.93 -4.96
CA GLN A 58 3.55 -1.83 -5.84
C GLN A 58 2.70 -0.84 -5.08
N VAL A 59 3.18 0.40 -5.04
CA VAL A 59 2.52 1.47 -4.30
C VAL A 59 2.00 2.49 -5.30
N GLN A 60 0.73 2.84 -5.16
CA GLN A 60 0.13 3.92 -5.94
C GLN A 60 -0.55 4.88 -4.97
N ILE A 61 -0.23 6.16 -5.11
CA ILE A 61 -0.83 7.20 -4.30
C ILE A 61 -1.56 8.16 -5.22
N ASN A 62 -2.86 8.26 -5.05
CA ASN A 62 -3.70 9.19 -5.80
C ASN A 62 -4.08 10.35 -4.90
N ILE A 63 -3.69 11.55 -5.28
CA ILE A 63 -3.96 12.75 -4.48
C ILE A 63 -5.07 13.54 -5.17
N ARG A 64 -6.11 13.83 -4.41
CA ARG A 64 -7.31 14.50 -4.92
C ARG A 64 -7.66 15.71 -4.08
N THR A 65 -8.34 16.66 -4.71
CA THR A 65 -8.98 17.74 -3.96
C THR A 65 -10.14 17.15 -3.14
N VAL A 66 -10.63 17.92 -2.17
CA VAL A 66 -11.79 17.46 -1.37
C VAL A 66 -13.03 17.26 -2.24
N SER A 67 -13.10 17.90 -3.41
CA SER A 67 -14.21 17.68 -4.35
C SER A 67 -14.02 16.44 -5.23
N GLY A 68 -12.89 15.77 -5.11
CA GLY A 68 -12.65 14.50 -5.82
C GLY A 68 -11.82 14.59 -7.08
N LYS A 69 -11.32 15.78 -7.42
CA LYS A 69 -10.51 15.94 -8.64
C LYS A 69 -9.11 15.39 -8.41
N LEU A 70 -8.69 14.47 -9.26
CA LEU A 70 -7.34 13.91 -9.20
C LEU A 70 -6.32 14.94 -9.67
N VAL A 71 -5.31 15.20 -8.84
CA VAL A 71 -4.28 16.19 -9.13
C VAL A 71 -2.89 15.57 -9.26
N LYS A 72 -2.65 14.42 -8.61
CA LYS A 72 -1.33 13.78 -8.66
C LYS A 72 -1.47 12.29 -8.48
N THR A 73 -0.70 11.53 -9.26
CA THR A 73 -0.56 10.09 -9.08
C THR A 73 0.91 9.75 -8.93
N ILE A 74 1.26 9.05 -7.87
CA ILE A 74 2.62 8.57 -7.63
C ILE A 74 2.59 7.05 -7.72
N ASN A 75 3.46 6.50 -8.56
CA ASN A 75 3.63 5.05 -8.68
C ASN A 75 5.06 4.71 -8.32
N GLN A 76 5.23 3.73 -7.45
CA GLN A 76 6.55 3.34 -7.00
C GLN A 76 6.56 1.87 -6.63
N LEU A 77 7.59 1.16 -7.09
CA LEU A 77 7.84 -0.20 -6.63
C LEU A 77 8.75 -0.11 -5.42
N VAL A 78 8.31 -0.68 -4.31
CA VAL A 78 9.04 -0.64 -3.05
C VAL A 78 9.52 -2.03 -2.73
N ASN A 79 10.84 -2.18 -2.55
CA ASN A 79 11.42 -3.42 -2.05
C ASN A 79 11.75 -3.20 -0.58
N SER A 80 10.90 -3.71 0.28
CA SER A 80 11.02 -3.47 1.72
C SER A 80 11.60 -4.69 2.40
N VAL A 81 12.75 -4.50 3.05
CA VAL A 81 13.35 -5.55 3.86
C VAL A 81 12.57 -5.76 5.15
N GLY A 82 11.98 -4.68 5.66
CA GLY A 82 11.18 -4.72 6.87
C GLY A 82 9.72 -4.49 6.57
N THR A 83 9.02 -3.94 7.56
CA THR A 83 7.58 -3.71 7.49
C THR A 83 7.24 -2.23 7.34
N ARG A 84 8.23 -1.35 7.32
CA ARG A 84 8.00 0.10 7.28
C ARG A 84 8.50 0.68 5.97
N VAL A 85 7.67 1.53 5.36
CA VAL A 85 8.04 2.33 4.19
C VAL A 85 7.88 3.79 4.59
N ASN A 86 8.93 4.60 4.38
CA ASN A 86 8.92 6.00 4.85
C ASN A 86 9.63 6.96 3.92
N ASP A 87 9.77 6.61 2.65
CA ASP A 87 10.58 7.40 1.73
C ASP A 87 9.88 7.72 0.40
N ILE A 88 8.57 7.74 0.38
CA ILE A 88 7.84 8.09 -0.83
C ILE A 88 7.62 9.60 -0.82
N PHE A 89 8.45 10.29 -1.58
CA PHE A 89 8.56 11.74 -1.58
C PHE A 89 7.51 12.39 -2.48
N TRP A 90 6.98 13.55 -2.06
CA TRP A 90 6.11 14.39 -2.89
C TRP A 90 6.41 15.85 -2.62
N ASP A 91 6.52 16.63 -3.68
CA ASP A 91 6.92 18.04 -3.63
C ASP A 91 5.73 19.00 -3.69
N GLY A 92 4.51 18.50 -3.58
CA GLY A 92 3.33 19.35 -3.58
C GLY A 92 2.90 19.84 -4.95
N LYS A 93 3.44 19.27 -6.02
CA LYS A 93 3.09 19.66 -7.38
C LYS A 93 2.17 18.63 -8.02
N ASP A 94 1.37 19.07 -8.97
CA ASP A 94 0.50 18.17 -9.73
C ASP A 94 1.31 17.40 -10.78
N ASP A 95 0.60 16.59 -11.57
CA ASP A 95 1.26 15.75 -12.59
C ASP A 95 1.89 16.56 -13.71
N PHE A 96 1.55 17.84 -13.82
CA PHE A 96 2.10 18.73 -14.84
C PHE A 96 3.26 19.59 -14.30
N GLY A 97 3.65 19.39 -13.04
CA GLY A 97 4.71 20.17 -12.43
C GLY A 97 4.28 21.50 -11.85
N GLU A 98 2.98 21.76 -11.78
CA GLU A 98 2.45 23.01 -11.25
C GLU A 98 2.23 22.89 -9.75
N LYS A 99 2.62 23.93 -9.03
CA LYS A 99 2.43 23.93 -7.59
C LYS A 99 0.95 24.04 -7.25
N LEU A 100 0.49 23.17 -6.35
CA LEU A 100 -0.90 23.14 -5.94
C LEU A 100 -1.20 24.27 -4.96
N ALA A 101 -2.46 24.69 -4.95
CA ALA A 101 -2.94 25.71 -4.02
C ALA A 101 -2.92 25.16 -2.59
N ARG A 102 -2.77 26.06 -1.64
CA ARG A 102 -2.85 25.73 -0.22
C ARG A 102 -4.25 25.20 0.10
N GLY A 103 -4.29 24.21 0.98
CA GLY A 103 -5.57 23.67 1.40
C GLY A 103 -5.48 22.23 1.82
N ILE A 104 -6.65 21.63 1.95
CA ILE A 104 -6.78 20.23 2.36
C ILE A 104 -6.94 19.37 1.12
N TYR A 105 -6.18 18.28 1.09
CA TYR A 105 -6.23 17.29 0.03
C TYR A 105 -6.47 15.92 0.65
N VAL A 106 -6.96 15.00 -0.17
CA VAL A 106 -7.18 13.62 0.25
C VAL A 106 -6.28 12.74 -0.61
N TYR A 107 -5.58 11.81 0.03
CA TYR A 107 -4.79 10.86 -0.73
C TYR A 107 -5.26 9.44 -0.46
N GLU A 108 -5.21 8.65 -1.52
CA GLU A 108 -5.58 7.24 -1.47
C GLU A 108 -4.31 6.44 -1.69
N LEU A 109 -3.91 5.70 -0.68
CA LEU A 109 -2.72 4.84 -0.75
C LEU A 109 -3.18 3.44 -1.10
N LYS A 110 -2.73 2.94 -2.25
CA LYS A 110 -2.98 1.57 -2.70
C LYS A 110 -1.67 0.81 -2.68
N VAL A 111 -1.69 -0.35 -2.06
CA VAL A 111 -0.52 -1.22 -1.99
C VAL A 111 -0.92 -2.59 -2.51
N ARG A 112 -0.14 -3.12 -3.44
CA ARG A 112 -0.39 -4.42 -4.02
C ARG A 112 0.84 -5.30 -3.88
N SER A 113 0.64 -6.52 -3.36
CA SER A 113 1.69 -7.51 -3.32
C SER A 113 1.91 -8.09 -4.72
N THR A 114 3.16 -8.12 -5.17
CA THR A 114 3.49 -8.67 -6.48
C THR A 114 3.47 -10.20 -6.49
N ILE A 115 3.49 -10.83 -5.32
CA ILE A 115 3.51 -12.28 -5.21
C ILE A 115 2.10 -12.83 -5.07
N SER A 116 1.35 -12.33 -4.09
CA SER A 116 0.00 -12.84 -3.81
C SER A 116 -1.08 -12.10 -4.57
N ASN A 117 -0.74 -10.99 -5.21
CA ASN A 117 -1.64 -10.15 -5.99
C ASN A 117 -2.78 -9.55 -5.16
N GLN A 118 -2.60 -9.49 -3.85
CA GLN A 118 -3.56 -8.82 -2.97
C GLN A 118 -3.36 -7.31 -3.05
N THR A 119 -4.45 -6.58 -2.95
CA THR A 119 -4.43 -5.12 -2.97
C THR A 119 -5.21 -4.60 -1.77
N ILE A 120 -4.66 -3.58 -1.11
CA ILE A 120 -5.32 -2.90 -0.01
C ILE A 120 -5.16 -1.40 -0.21
N GLN A 121 -6.13 -0.63 0.28
CA GLN A 121 -6.08 0.81 0.17
C GLN A 121 -6.51 1.48 1.46
N LYS A 122 -5.97 2.66 1.68
CA LYS A 122 -6.33 3.53 2.80
C LYS A 122 -6.45 4.95 2.28
N ILE A 123 -7.37 5.70 2.87
CA ILE A 123 -7.62 7.09 2.50
C ILE A 123 -7.34 7.96 3.72
N GLU A 124 -6.53 9.01 3.51
CA GLU A 124 -6.15 9.93 4.57
C GLU A 124 -6.16 11.35 4.03
N LYS A 125 -6.13 12.31 4.93
CA LYS A 125 -6.08 13.73 4.58
C LYS A 125 -4.67 14.27 4.78
N LEU A 126 -4.34 15.28 4.00
CA LEU A 126 -3.12 16.04 4.18
C LEU A 126 -3.43 17.54 4.01
N VAL A 127 -2.55 18.36 4.55
CA VAL A 127 -2.70 19.81 4.47
C VAL A 127 -1.44 20.41 3.85
N LEU A 128 -1.66 21.17 2.80
CA LEU A 128 -0.60 21.95 2.12
C LEU A 128 -0.76 23.41 2.54
N LEU A 129 0.30 23.96 3.08
CA LEU A 129 0.32 25.35 3.54
C LEU A 129 0.97 26.29 2.54
#